data_78017621970e7d01a157362eee584b3e
#
_entry.id   78017621970e7d01a157362eee584b3e
#
_cell.length_a   1.000
_cell.length_b   1.000
_cell.length_c   1.000
_cell.angle_alpha   90.00
_cell.angle_beta   90.00
_cell.angle_gamma   90.00
#
_symmetry.space_group_name_H-M   'P 1'
#
loop_
_entity.id
_entity.type
_entity.pdbx_description
1 polymer ?
#
loop_
_entity_poly.entity_id
_entity_poly.type
_entity_poly.pdbx_seq_one_letter_code
_entity_poly.pdbx_strand_id
1 'polypeptide(L)'
;MTERDSIPLPGADRPGTVLVLGGGGMKGVAHVGAWKAIEEAGIRVDAIMGCSIGALVGCAIAGGHGWRELAEVARALKKDDIVSINRRAVLFGGVREEAVFDGPHYLEYIRRSVPLKTFGDAHIPIRVNAVSLVSGKERWFGTGVDEETPVADAIYGSCAIPIYFPPLKLAGDVLVDGGVMDVLPVKAAAEWARDRIIAIDVGSEIVPPAENYFDHGMIAIHDRVLTLNLQEQRRRAQEDPWTGPPLLTIRPRIGHLGGWVFDRTQYFLEEGYRATREALRKAAEAA
;
A
#
# COMPACT_ATOMS: atom_id res chain seq x y z
N MET A 1 -6.16 -10.89 25.77
CA MET A 1 -6.99 -10.95 24.55
C MET A 1 -7.66 -9.59 24.45
N THR A 2 -7.06 -8.66 23.70
CA THR A 2 -7.67 -7.36 23.40
C THR A 2 -8.69 -7.58 22.30
N GLU A 3 -9.95 -7.23 22.56
CA GLU A 3 -10.98 -7.15 21.52
C GLU A 3 -10.43 -6.30 20.37
N ARG A 4 -10.12 -6.96 19.25
CA ARG A 4 -10.04 -6.27 17.96
C ARG A 4 -11.49 -5.87 17.66
N ASP A 5 -11.73 -4.57 17.52
CA ASP A 5 -12.99 -4.10 16.99
C ASP A 5 -13.18 -4.80 15.62
N SER A 6 -14.03 -5.84 15.60
CA SER A 6 -14.31 -6.61 14.40
C SER A 6 -14.85 -5.64 13.35
N ILE A 7 -14.16 -5.54 12.23
CA ILE A 7 -14.60 -4.69 11.11
C ILE A 7 -15.96 -5.21 10.64
N PRO A 8 -17.07 -4.46 10.78
CA PRO A 8 -18.38 -4.94 10.37
C PRO A 8 -18.35 -5.29 8.89
N LEU A 9 -18.87 -6.47 8.53
CA LEU A 9 -19.02 -6.87 7.14
C LEU A 9 -20.35 -6.32 6.61
N PRO A 10 -20.37 -5.73 5.40
CA PRO A 10 -21.64 -5.47 4.75
C PRO A 10 -22.31 -6.82 4.42
N GLY A 11 -23.52 -7.04 4.90
CA GLY A 11 -24.49 -8.06 4.55
C GLY A 11 -24.02 -9.47 4.15
N ALA A 12 -24.94 -10.39 3.91
CA ALA A 12 -24.74 -11.82 3.76
C ALA A 12 -23.78 -12.32 2.64
N ASP A 13 -23.26 -11.46 1.76
CA ASP A 13 -22.36 -11.83 0.65
C ASP A 13 -20.96 -11.27 0.86
N ARG A 14 -20.11 -12.05 1.54
CA ARG A 14 -18.67 -11.78 1.60
C ARG A 14 -18.06 -11.86 0.19
N PRO A 15 -17.12 -10.96 -0.20
CA PRO A 15 -16.46 -11.03 -1.48
C PRO A 15 -15.74 -12.38 -1.67
N GLY A 16 -15.87 -12.97 -2.87
CA GLY A 16 -15.25 -14.24 -3.19
C GLY A 16 -13.73 -14.14 -3.18
N THR A 17 -13.18 -13.34 -4.09
CA THR A 17 -11.73 -13.09 -4.19
C THR A 17 -11.39 -11.69 -3.69
N VAL A 18 -10.51 -11.60 -2.69
CA VAL A 18 -9.95 -10.33 -2.22
C VAL A 18 -8.52 -10.17 -2.72
N LEU A 19 -8.23 -9.04 -3.38
CA LEU A 19 -6.88 -8.63 -3.78
C LEU A 19 -6.28 -7.74 -2.70
N VAL A 20 -5.12 -8.14 -2.16
CA VAL A 20 -4.37 -7.36 -1.18
C VAL A 20 -3.15 -6.76 -1.86
N LEU A 21 -3.02 -5.44 -1.82
CA LEU A 21 -1.90 -4.68 -2.37
C LEU A 21 -1.09 -4.05 -1.23
N GLY A 22 0.11 -4.58 -1.02
CA GLY A 22 0.97 -4.15 0.09
C GLY A 22 1.69 -2.83 -0.14
N GLY A 23 2.21 -2.25 0.95
CA GLY A 23 3.08 -1.08 0.92
C GLY A 23 4.50 -1.40 0.44
N GLY A 24 5.19 -0.39 -0.12
CA GLY A 24 6.57 -0.57 -0.60
C GLY A 24 7.15 0.60 -1.37
N GLY A 25 6.57 1.80 -1.30
CA GLY A 25 7.01 2.99 -2.04
C GLY A 25 6.93 2.77 -3.54
N MET A 26 7.91 3.27 -4.32
CA MET A 26 7.92 3.17 -5.78
C MET A 26 7.87 1.74 -6.33
N LYS A 27 8.23 0.75 -5.54
CA LYS A 27 8.07 -0.66 -5.91
C LYS A 27 6.60 -1.06 -6.12
N GLY A 28 5.65 -0.28 -5.58
CA GLY A 28 4.22 -0.44 -5.83
C GLY A 28 3.79 -0.35 -7.29
N VAL A 29 4.63 0.18 -8.18
CA VAL A 29 4.43 0.08 -9.64
C VAL A 29 4.30 -1.38 -10.09
N ALA A 30 4.88 -2.33 -9.36
CA ALA A 30 4.71 -3.76 -9.65
C ALA A 30 3.26 -4.25 -9.47
N HIS A 31 2.44 -3.57 -8.66
CA HIS A 31 1.01 -3.85 -8.55
C HIS A 31 0.29 -3.68 -9.90
N VAL A 32 0.69 -2.70 -10.71
CA VAL A 32 0.14 -2.48 -12.05
C VAL A 32 0.46 -3.66 -12.98
N GLY A 33 1.69 -4.17 -12.91
CA GLY A 33 2.06 -5.38 -13.63
C GLY A 33 1.30 -6.61 -13.14
N ALA A 34 1.11 -6.73 -11.84
CA ALA A 34 0.30 -7.80 -11.25
C ALA A 34 -1.17 -7.72 -11.68
N TRP A 35 -1.74 -6.52 -11.68
CA TRP A 35 -3.10 -6.28 -12.17
C TRP A 35 -3.27 -6.69 -13.63
N LYS A 36 -2.32 -6.34 -14.49
CA LYS A 36 -2.30 -6.85 -15.89
C LYS A 36 -2.41 -8.37 -15.98
N ALA A 37 -1.63 -9.10 -15.17
CA ALA A 37 -1.66 -10.57 -15.20
C ALA A 37 -2.99 -11.14 -14.67
N ILE A 38 -3.61 -10.49 -13.68
CA ILE A 38 -4.92 -10.86 -13.13
C ILE A 38 -6.02 -10.63 -14.16
N GLU A 39 -6.05 -9.47 -14.83
CA GLU A 39 -7.01 -9.18 -15.91
C GLU A 39 -6.86 -10.16 -17.08
N GLU A 40 -5.63 -10.42 -17.55
CA GLU A 40 -5.36 -11.35 -18.65
C GLU A 40 -5.73 -12.82 -18.29
N ALA A 41 -5.65 -13.18 -17.02
CA ALA A 41 -6.09 -14.49 -16.54
C ALA A 41 -7.62 -14.60 -16.36
N GLY A 42 -8.38 -13.52 -16.60
CA GLY A 42 -9.82 -13.48 -16.42
C GLY A 42 -10.26 -13.68 -14.96
N ILE A 43 -9.40 -13.40 -14.00
CA ILE A 43 -9.71 -13.56 -12.59
C ILE A 43 -10.56 -12.39 -12.13
N ARG A 44 -11.78 -12.69 -11.70
CA ARG A 44 -12.64 -11.70 -11.06
C ARG A 44 -12.11 -11.39 -9.66
N VAL A 45 -11.88 -10.11 -9.39
CA VAL A 45 -11.59 -9.55 -8.07
C VAL A 45 -12.87 -8.91 -7.54
N ASP A 46 -13.33 -9.37 -6.38
CA ASP A 46 -14.59 -8.92 -5.78
C ASP A 46 -14.39 -7.83 -4.74
N ALA A 47 -13.18 -7.69 -4.20
CA ALA A 47 -12.81 -6.60 -3.29
C ALA A 47 -11.29 -6.39 -3.28
N ILE A 48 -10.87 -5.20 -2.85
CA ILE A 48 -9.47 -4.80 -2.75
C ILE A 48 -9.17 -4.32 -1.33
N MET A 49 -8.00 -4.68 -0.80
CA MET A 49 -7.39 -4.04 0.36
C MET A 49 -6.04 -3.46 -0.01
N GLY A 50 -5.82 -2.20 0.35
CA GLY A 50 -4.58 -1.49 0.00
C GLY A 50 -3.92 -0.85 1.21
N CYS A 51 -2.57 -0.92 1.27
CA CYS A 51 -1.74 -0.20 2.22
C CYS A 51 -0.75 0.69 1.47
N SER A 52 -0.61 1.95 1.88
CA SER A 52 0.36 2.88 1.32
C SER A 52 0.24 2.97 -0.21
N ILE A 53 1.32 2.76 -0.98
CA ILE A 53 1.25 2.73 -2.44
C ILE A 53 0.22 1.71 -2.97
N GLY A 54 -0.03 0.62 -2.23
CA GLY A 54 -1.08 -0.34 -2.55
C GLY A 54 -2.49 0.26 -2.43
N ALA A 55 -2.69 1.21 -1.52
CA ALA A 55 -3.94 1.98 -1.43
C ALA A 55 -4.14 2.88 -2.65
N LEU A 56 -3.09 3.57 -3.10
CA LEU A 56 -3.15 4.43 -4.28
C LEU A 56 -3.47 3.63 -5.54
N VAL A 57 -2.75 2.54 -5.80
CA VAL A 57 -3.00 1.68 -6.97
C VAL A 57 -4.35 0.98 -6.85
N GLY A 58 -4.71 0.49 -5.66
CA GLY A 58 -5.98 -0.17 -5.40
C GLY A 58 -7.18 0.73 -5.63
N CYS A 59 -7.14 1.99 -5.16
CA CYS A 59 -8.20 2.96 -5.40
C CYS A 59 -8.30 3.37 -6.88
N ALA A 60 -7.20 3.41 -7.61
CA ALA A 60 -7.24 3.66 -9.05
C ALA A 60 -7.89 2.49 -9.81
N ILE A 61 -7.59 1.23 -9.43
CA ILE A 61 -8.25 0.03 -9.95
C ILE A 61 -9.74 0.04 -9.58
N ALA A 62 -10.06 0.29 -8.31
CA ALA A 62 -11.44 0.34 -7.83
C ALA A 62 -12.27 1.43 -8.51
N GLY A 63 -11.63 2.52 -8.92
CA GLY A 63 -12.23 3.60 -9.71
C GLY A 63 -12.34 3.30 -11.21
N GLY A 64 -11.96 2.11 -11.67
CA GLY A 64 -12.15 1.64 -13.04
C GLY A 64 -10.95 1.78 -13.98
N HIS A 65 -9.77 2.20 -13.48
CA HIS A 65 -8.57 2.20 -14.32
C HIS A 65 -8.11 0.76 -14.65
N GLY A 66 -8.03 0.46 -15.94
CA GLY A 66 -7.40 -0.75 -16.43
C GLY A 66 -5.87 -0.67 -16.36
N TRP A 67 -5.20 -1.82 -16.53
CA TRP A 67 -3.74 -1.87 -16.41
C TRP A 67 -3.00 -0.94 -17.40
N ARG A 68 -3.57 -0.67 -18.59
CA ARG A 68 -2.94 0.21 -19.59
C ARG A 68 -2.85 1.64 -19.10
N GLU A 69 -3.94 2.18 -18.59
CA GLU A 69 -4.03 3.53 -18.04
C GLU A 69 -3.11 3.68 -16.83
N LEU A 70 -3.12 2.69 -15.93
CA LEU A 70 -2.21 2.66 -14.78
C LEU A 70 -0.74 2.62 -15.20
N ALA A 71 -0.39 1.87 -16.25
CA ALA A 71 0.97 1.80 -16.76
C ALA A 71 1.41 3.13 -17.41
N GLU A 72 0.50 3.85 -18.06
CA GLU A 72 0.78 5.19 -18.59
C GLU A 72 1.03 6.18 -17.47
N VAL A 73 0.17 6.20 -16.44
CA VAL A 73 0.38 7.03 -15.23
C VAL A 73 1.72 6.71 -14.57
N ALA A 74 2.03 5.43 -14.39
CA ALA A 74 3.30 5.01 -13.78
C ALA A 74 4.53 5.41 -14.59
N ARG A 75 4.47 5.37 -15.93
CA ARG A 75 5.58 5.81 -16.80
C ARG A 75 5.75 7.32 -16.84
N ALA A 76 4.64 8.07 -16.73
CA ALA A 76 4.64 9.52 -16.69
C ALA A 76 5.13 10.09 -15.35
N LEU A 77 5.06 9.30 -14.28
CA LEU A 77 5.40 9.70 -12.92
C LEU A 77 6.87 10.11 -12.81
N LYS A 78 7.10 11.32 -12.31
CA LYS A 78 8.42 11.85 -11.99
C LYS A 78 8.60 11.96 -10.47
N LYS A 79 9.86 12.00 -10.05
CA LYS A 79 10.19 12.20 -8.63
C LYS A 79 9.53 13.48 -8.07
N ASP A 80 9.57 14.58 -8.83
CA ASP A 80 9.06 15.87 -8.42
C ASP A 80 7.52 15.93 -8.32
N ASP A 81 6.81 14.94 -8.86
CA ASP A 81 5.36 14.81 -8.67
C ASP A 81 4.99 14.40 -7.23
N ILE A 82 5.87 13.64 -6.58
CA ILE A 82 5.66 13.13 -5.20
C ILE A 82 6.52 13.91 -4.20
N VAL A 83 7.79 14.14 -4.55
CA VAL A 83 8.80 14.68 -3.65
C VAL A 83 9.00 16.17 -3.89
N SER A 84 8.41 16.99 -3.03
CA SER A 84 8.72 18.42 -2.93
C SER A 84 9.29 18.69 -1.54
N ILE A 85 10.45 19.34 -1.48
CA ILE A 85 11.12 19.59 -0.19
C ILE A 85 10.37 20.68 0.58
N ASN A 86 10.03 20.40 1.84
CA ASN A 86 9.52 21.41 2.76
C ASN A 86 10.63 22.42 3.08
N ARG A 87 10.62 23.57 2.40
CA ARG A 87 11.62 24.63 2.58
C ARG A 87 11.68 25.18 3.99
N ARG A 88 10.58 25.14 4.75
CA ARG A 88 10.56 25.56 6.16
C ARG A 88 11.38 24.62 7.03
N ALA A 89 11.24 23.30 6.79
CA ALA A 89 12.04 22.28 7.49
C ALA A 89 13.55 22.52 7.30
N VAL A 90 13.96 22.86 6.07
CA VAL A 90 15.37 23.09 5.73
C VAL A 90 15.90 24.40 6.31
N LEU A 91 15.10 25.49 6.28
CA LEU A 91 15.59 26.83 6.61
C LEU A 91 15.41 27.23 8.08
N PHE A 92 14.35 26.76 8.74
CA PHE A 92 13.95 27.32 10.05
C PHE A 92 13.53 26.29 11.10
N GLY A 93 13.08 25.10 10.71
CA GLY A 93 12.39 24.16 11.61
C GLY A 93 13.26 23.04 12.16
N GLY A 94 14.15 22.52 11.37
CA GLY A 94 14.94 21.34 11.74
C GLY A 94 14.04 20.22 12.28
N VAL A 95 14.38 19.69 13.45
CA VAL A 95 13.64 18.59 14.12
C VAL A 95 12.26 18.97 14.67
N ARG A 96 11.85 20.22 14.59
CA ARG A 96 10.54 20.70 15.06
C ARG A 96 9.48 20.66 13.96
N GLU A 97 9.87 20.48 12.70
CA GLU A 97 8.94 20.32 11.58
C GLU A 97 8.38 18.90 11.52
N GLU A 98 7.14 18.79 11.05
CA GLU A 98 6.42 17.51 11.00
C GLU A 98 7.01 16.54 9.97
N ALA A 99 7.64 17.05 8.90
CA ALA A 99 8.16 16.22 7.80
C ALA A 99 9.18 16.92 6.90
N VAL A 100 9.93 16.11 6.17
CA VAL A 100 10.92 16.55 5.17
C VAL A 100 10.26 17.02 3.87
N PHE A 101 9.15 16.38 3.46
CA PHE A 101 8.46 16.66 2.20
C PHE A 101 7.15 17.43 2.44
N ASP A 102 6.69 18.08 1.37
CA ASP A 102 5.47 18.86 1.33
C ASP A 102 4.25 17.94 1.15
N GLY A 103 3.43 17.80 2.19
CA GLY A 103 2.22 16.98 2.17
C GLY A 103 1.15 17.45 1.19
N PRO A 104 0.76 18.72 1.17
CA PRO A 104 -0.18 19.30 0.18
C PRO A 104 0.20 18.98 -1.26
N HIS A 105 1.48 19.03 -1.62
CA HIS A 105 1.95 18.69 -2.96
C HIS A 105 1.64 17.24 -3.33
N TYR A 106 1.93 16.30 -2.43
CA TYR A 106 1.64 14.87 -2.65
C TYR A 106 0.13 14.59 -2.68
N LEU A 107 -0.65 15.22 -1.80
CA LEU A 107 -2.11 15.10 -1.79
C LEU A 107 -2.72 15.57 -3.12
N GLU A 108 -2.21 16.64 -3.70
CA GLU A 108 -2.68 17.13 -5.01
C GLU A 108 -2.33 16.14 -6.13
N TYR A 109 -1.15 15.52 -6.09
CA TYR A 109 -0.82 14.43 -7.00
C TYR A 109 -1.83 13.27 -6.89
N ILE A 110 -2.17 12.83 -5.67
CA ILE A 110 -3.17 11.79 -5.44
C ILE A 110 -4.52 12.17 -6.05
N ARG A 111 -5.00 13.40 -5.80
CA ARG A 111 -6.29 13.90 -6.30
C ARG A 111 -6.41 13.87 -7.81
N ARG A 112 -5.33 14.15 -8.54
CA ARG A 112 -5.33 14.14 -10.02
C ARG A 112 -5.08 12.76 -10.61
N SER A 113 -4.44 11.86 -9.88
CA SER A 113 -4.02 10.54 -10.38
C SER A 113 -5.06 9.44 -10.14
N VAL A 114 -5.98 9.63 -9.18
CA VAL A 114 -6.99 8.64 -8.83
C VAL A 114 -8.37 9.12 -9.28
N PRO A 115 -9.09 8.35 -10.14
CA PRO A 115 -10.39 8.73 -10.66
C PRO A 115 -11.47 8.74 -9.58
N LEU A 116 -11.33 7.87 -8.57
CA LEU A 116 -12.28 7.68 -7.49
C LEU A 116 -12.26 8.87 -6.52
N LYS A 117 -13.41 9.50 -6.29
CA LYS A 117 -13.53 10.65 -5.38
C LYS A 117 -14.16 10.27 -4.05
N THR A 118 -15.16 9.41 -4.07
CA THR A 118 -15.82 8.83 -2.90
C THR A 118 -15.76 7.31 -2.96
N PHE A 119 -15.78 6.64 -1.82
CA PHE A 119 -15.77 5.18 -1.79
C PHE A 119 -17.09 4.57 -2.33
N GLY A 120 -18.18 5.34 -2.30
CA GLY A 120 -19.45 4.93 -2.87
C GLY A 120 -19.45 4.81 -4.40
N ASP A 121 -18.51 5.48 -5.09
CA ASP A 121 -18.37 5.42 -6.54
C ASP A 121 -17.50 4.25 -7.02
N ALA A 122 -16.99 3.43 -6.10
CA ALA A 122 -16.07 2.35 -6.43
C ALA A 122 -16.75 1.22 -7.21
N HIS A 123 -16.18 0.84 -8.35
CA HIS A 123 -16.64 -0.31 -9.15
C HIS A 123 -16.29 -1.64 -8.48
N ILE A 124 -15.23 -1.66 -7.68
CA ILE A 124 -14.81 -2.79 -6.85
C ILE A 124 -14.73 -2.29 -5.41
N PRO A 125 -15.42 -2.91 -4.44
CA PRO A 125 -15.30 -2.59 -3.03
C PRO A 125 -13.85 -2.51 -2.58
N ILE A 126 -13.48 -1.45 -1.86
CA ILE A 126 -12.10 -1.24 -1.42
C ILE A 126 -12.02 -0.76 0.02
N ARG A 127 -10.99 -1.22 0.73
CA ARG A 127 -10.58 -0.73 2.05
C ARG A 127 -9.12 -0.33 2.07
N VAL A 128 -8.84 0.74 2.80
CA VAL A 128 -7.51 1.33 2.94
C VAL A 128 -7.19 1.48 4.41
N ASN A 129 -6.01 1.08 4.86
CA ASN A 129 -5.58 1.25 6.24
C ASN A 129 -4.66 2.44 6.43
N ALA A 130 -4.77 3.07 7.58
CA ALA A 130 -3.80 4.00 8.17
C ALA A 130 -3.62 3.67 9.64
N VAL A 131 -2.71 4.36 10.33
CA VAL A 131 -2.49 4.19 11.77
C VAL A 131 -2.76 5.50 12.51
N SER A 132 -3.61 5.43 13.53
CA SER A 132 -3.90 6.55 14.41
C SER A 132 -2.79 6.68 15.47
N LEU A 133 -2.12 7.82 15.51
CA LEU A 133 -1.16 8.15 16.57
C LEU A 133 -1.86 8.53 17.89
N VAL A 134 -3.16 8.83 17.85
CA VAL A 134 -3.94 9.19 19.04
C VAL A 134 -4.40 7.93 19.76
N SER A 135 -4.99 6.96 19.04
CA SER A 135 -5.51 5.73 19.65
C SER A 135 -4.49 4.59 19.71
N GLY A 136 -3.42 4.64 18.90
CA GLY A 136 -2.47 3.54 18.73
C GLY A 136 -3.06 2.33 18.02
N LYS A 137 -4.13 2.52 17.21
CA LYS A 137 -4.81 1.47 16.48
C LYS A 137 -4.79 1.72 14.97
N GLU A 138 -5.00 0.66 14.19
CA GLU A 138 -5.33 0.81 12.77
C GLU A 138 -6.66 1.55 12.60
N ARG A 139 -6.71 2.40 11.59
CA ARG A 139 -7.91 3.04 11.10
C ARG A 139 -8.15 2.62 9.66
N TRP A 140 -9.38 2.19 9.40
CA TRP A 140 -9.81 1.73 8.09
C TRP A 140 -10.76 2.73 7.44
N PHE A 141 -10.60 2.92 6.14
CA PHE A 141 -11.44 3.74 5.28
C PHE A 141 -12.00 2.88 4.15
N GLY A 142 -13.19 3.21 3.66
CA GLY A 142 -13.78 2.57 2.49
C GLY A 142 -14.99 1.71 2.79
N THR A 143 -15.25 0.78 1.89
CA THR A 143 -16.52 0.04 1.84
C THR A 143 -16.88 -0.64 3.17
N GLY A 144 -18.02 -0.24 3.72
CA GLY A 144 -18.58 -0.77 4.96
C GLY A 144 -17.86 -0.34 6.25
N VAL A 145 -17.00 0.69 6.16
CA VAL A 145 -16.32 1.29 7.32
C VAL A 145 -16.48 2.81 7.28
N ASP A 146 -15.46 3.60 7.05
CA ASP A 146 -15.53 5.06 6.90
C ASP A 146 -15.59 5.40 5.40
N GLU A 147 -16.78 5.47 4.82
CA GLU A 147 -17.01 5.80 3.41
C GLU A 147 -17.07 7.31 3.14
N GLU A 148 -17.28 8.11 4.19
CA GLU A 148 -17.47 9.56 4.09
C GLU A 148 -16.14 10.31 3.89
N THR A 149 -15.04 9.72 4.35
CA THR A 149 -13.71 10.31 4.14
C THR A 149 -13.39 10.37 2.64
N PRO A 150 -12.97 11.53 2.09
CA PRO A 150 -12.54 11.62 0.71
C PRO A 150 -11.44 10.63 0.39
N VAL A 151 -11.56 9.93 -0.74
CA VAL A 151 -10.61 8.88 -1.14
C VAL A 151 -9.16 9.37 -1.16
N ALA A 152 -8.94 10.61 -1.64
CA ALA A 152 -7.60 11.18 -1.68
C ALA A 152 -7.00 11.39 -0.27
N ASP A 153 -7.82 11.75 0.71
CA ASP A 153 -7.37 11.94 2.09
C ASP A 153 -7.07 10.59 2.75
N ALA A 154 -7.91 9.58 2.51
CA ALA A 154 -7.65 8.21 2.98
C ALA A 154 -6.36 7.64 2.39
N ILE A 155 -6.13 7.79 1.07
CA ILE A 155 -4.88 7.38 0.41
C ILE A 155 -3.70 8.14 1.00
N TYR A 156 -3.82 9.47 1.17
CA TYR A 156 -2.75 10.26 1.76
C TYR A 156 -2.40 9.78 3.17
N GLY A 157 -3.40 9.58 4.03
CA GLY A 157 -3.20 9.04 5.38
C GLY A 157 -2.49 7.69 5.37
N SER A 158 -2.88 6.80 4.44
CA SER A 158 -2.24 5.50 4.23
C SER A 158 -0.81 5.59 3.71
N CYS A 159 -0.44 6.70 3.04
CA CYS A 159 0.89 6.96 2.47
C CYS A 159 1.73 7.96 3.27
N ALA A 160 1.23 8.47 4.40
CA ALA A 160 1.92 9.45 5.23
C ALA A 160 3.07 8.78 6.03
N ILE A 161 4.14 8.40 5.32
CA ILE A 161 5.31 7.75 5.92
C ILE A 161 5.95 8.73 6.93
N PRO A 162 6.08 8.32 8.21
CA PRO A 162 6.66 9.17 9.25
C PRO A 162 8.03 9.73 8.84
N ILE A 163 8.32 10.96 9.24
CA ILE A 163 9.49 11.78 8.86
C ILE A 163 9.42 12.29 7.42
N TYR A 164 8.95 11.49 6.45
CA TYR A 164 8.90 11.90 5.05
C TYR A 164 7.72 12.81 4.75
N PHE A 165 6.52 12.44 5.18
CA PHE A 165 5.30 13.22 4.95
C PHE A 165 4.64 13.62 6.26
N PRO A 166 4.03 14.82 6.33
CA PRO A 166 3.24 15.23 7.48
C PRO A 166 2.09 14.25 7.73
N PRO A 167 1.76 13.94 9.00
CA PRO A 167 0.59 13.14 9.30
C PRO A 167 -0.69 13.80 8.78
N LEU A 168 -1.67 13.00 8.37
CA LEU A 168 -3.02 13.50 8.06
C LEU A 168 -3.75 13.83 9.37
N LYS A 169 -4.19 15.09 9.51
CA LYS A 169 -5.07 15.50 10.60
C LYS A 169 -6.51 15.44 10.13
N LEU A 170 -7.29 14.51 10.69
CA LEU A 170 -8.66 14.25 10.26
C LEU A 170 -9.57 14.00 11.47
N ALA A 171 -10.61 14.82 11.64
CA ALA A 171 -11.65 14.64 12.67
C ALA A 171 -11.09 14.44 14.09
N GLY A 172 -10.05 15.17 14.47
CA GLY A 172 -9.40 15.07 15.78
C GLY A 172 -8.38 13.93 15.91
N ASP A 173 -8.17 13.15 14.85
CA ASP A 173 -7.15 12.12 14.79
C ASP A 173 -5.90 12.61 14.04
N VAL A 174 -4.79 11.90 14.23
CA VAL A 174 -3.50 12.14 13.58
C VAL A 174 -3.03 10.83 12.97
N LEU A 175 -3.06 10.74 11.64
CA LEU A 175 -2.91 9.48 10.92
C LEU A 175 -1.57 9.43 10.16
N VAL A 176 -0.94 8.26 10.20
CA VAL A 176 0.28 7.94 9.46
C VAL A 176 0.10 6.68 8.64
N ASP A 177 1.09 6.36 7.80
CA ASP A 177 1.11 5.21 6.90
C ASP A 177 0.68 3.90 7.60
N GLY A 178 -0.24 3.18 6.96
CA GLY A 178 -0.77 1.90 7.46
C GLY A 178 0.31 0.85 7.69
N GLY A 179 1.40 0.91 6.92
CA GLY A 179 2.55 0.02 7.05
C GLY A 179 3.27 0.11 8.40
N VAL A 180 3.02 1.16 9.20
CA VAL A 180 3.54 1.22 10.58
C VAL A 180 3.05 0.03 11.41
N MET A 181 1.83 -0.48 11.15
CA MET A 181 1.23 -1.63 11.85
C MET A 181 1.03 -2.85 10.98
N ASP A 182 0.48 -2.70 9.76
CA ASP A 182 0.23 -3.81 8.84
C ASP A 182 0.44 -3.37 7.38
N VAL A 183 1.63 -3.68 6.86
CA VAL A 183 2.04 -3.32 5.50
C VAL A 183 1.43 -4.22 4.43
N LEU A 184 0.97 -5.42 4.79
CA LEU A 184 0.32 -6.38 3.89
C LEU A 184 -0.89 -7.01 4.60
N PRO A 185 -2.06 -6.35 4.60
CA PRO A 185 -3.18 -6.63 5.50
C PRO A 185 -3.95 -7.93 5.14
N VAL A 186 -3.24 -9.06 5.06
CA VAL A 186 -3.84 -10.36 4.72
C VAL A 186 -4.75 -10.90 5.82
N LYS A 187 -4.46 -10.59 7.10
CA LYS A 187 -5.32 -11.01 8.22
C LYS A 187 -6.67 -10.29 8.19
N ALA A 188 -6.66 -8.99 7.93
CA ALA A 188 -7.89 -8.21 7.74
C ALA A 188 -8.65 -8.69 6.48
N ALA A 189 -7.93 -9.02 5.40
CA ALA A 189 -8.54 -9.59 4.20
C ALA A 189 -9.18 -10.95 4.46
N ALA A 190 -8.63 -11.78 5.35
CA ALA A 190 -9.22 -13.08 5.71
C ALA A 190 -10.59 -12.96 6.39
N GLU A 191 -10.78 -11.89 7.16
CA GLU A 191 -12.07 -11.59 7.77
C GLU A 191 -13.13 -11.17 6.71
N TRP A 192 -12.67 -10.62 5.60
CA TRP A 192 -13.52 -10.12 4.52
C TRP A 192 -13.72 -11.12 3.38
N ALA A 193 -12.69 -11.87 2.98
CA ALA A 193 -12.74 -12.84 1.89
C ALA A 193 -13.58 -14.09 2.25
N ARG A 194 -14.28 -14.64 1.23
CA ARG A 194 -14.98 -15.91 1.34
C ARG A 194 -14.17 -17.06 0.76
N ASP A 195 -13.70 -16.91 -0.48
CA ASP A 195 -13.15 -18.02 -1.25
C ASP A 195 -11.62 -18.04 -1.28
N ARG A 196 -10.98 -16.90 -1.50
CA ARG A 196 -9.51 -16.79 -1.56
C ARG A 196 -9.00 -15.36 -1.44
N ILE A 197 -7.70 -15.28 -1.15
CA ILE A 197 -6.95 -14.02 -1.13
C ILE A 197 -5.78 -14.13 -2.09
N ILE A 198 -5.59 -13.10 -2.92
CA ILE A 198 -4.39 -12.89 -3.74
C ILE A 198 -3.68 -11.68 -3.15
N ALA A 199 -2.47 -11.87 -2.62
CA ALA A 199 -1.69 -10.82 -1.99
C ALA A 199 -0.43 -10.51 -2.79
N ILE A 200 -0.23 -9.25 -3.15
CA ILE A 200 0.98 -8.79 -3.86
C ILE A 200 1.88 -8.09 -2.85
N ASP A 201 2.96 -8.76 -2.48
CA ASP A 201 3.96 -8.27 -1.53
C ASP A 201 5.14 -7.63 -2.28
N VAL A 202 5.17 -6.30 -2.32
CA VAL A 202 6.24 -5.50 -2.95
C VAL A 202 7.28 -5.01 -1.93
N GLY A 203 7.33 -5.61 -0.78
CA GLY A 203 8.21 -5.20 0.30
C GLY A 203 9.70 -5.30 0.00
N SER A 204 10.51 -4.70 0.86
CA SER A 204 11.97 -4.78 0.79
C SER A 204 12.49 -6.07 1.41
N GLU A 205 13.57 -6.61 0.86
CA GLU A 205 14.40 -7.63 1.50
C GLU A 205 15.39 -6.98 2.46
N ILE A 206 15.80 -7.71 3.50
CA ILE A 206 16.89 -7.27 4.37
C ILE A 206 18.21 -7.61 3.67
N VAL A 207 18.76 -6.58 3.02
CA VAL A 207 20.14 -6.65 2.51
C VAL A 207 21.07 -5.90 3.46
N PRO A 208 22.33 -6.34 3.64
CA PRO A 208 23.31 -5.56 4.41
C PRO A 208 23.41 -4.15 3.84
N PRO A 209 23.42 -3.10 4.68
CA PRO A 209 23.59 -1.73 4.20
C PRO A 209 25.02 -1.53 3.69
N ALA A 210 25.22 -0.54 2.82
CA ALA A 210 26.54 -0.10 2.42
C ALA A 210 27.36 0.34 3.65
N GLU A 211 28.68 0.25 3.58
CA GLU A 211 29.60 0.52 4.70
C GLU A 211 29.38 1.92 5.32
N ASN A 212 29.13 2.92 4.48
CA ASN A 212 28.89 4.30 4.90
C ASN A 212 27.39 4.65 5.05
N TYR A 213 26.49 3.68 5.05
CA TYR A 213 25.03 3.93 5.07
C TYR A 213 24.60 4.79 6.26
N PHE A 214 25.14 4.52 7.45
CA PHE A 214 24.75 5.21 8.67
C PHE A 214 25.37 6.63 8.79
N ASP A 215 26.35 6.98 7.95
CA ASP A 215 26.92 8.33 7.89
C ASP A 215 25.93 9.36 7.32
N HIS A 216 24.85 8.89 6.69
CA HIS A 216 23.76 9.73 6.22
C HIS A 216 22.79 10.21 7.33
N GLY A 217 23.11 9.96 8.59
CA GLY A 217 22.45 10.54 9.75
C GLY A 217 21.07 9.93 10.12
N MET A 218 20.25 10.71 10.81
CA MET A 218 19.02 10.23 11.42
C MET A 218 18.03 9.62 10.42
N ILE A 219 17.93 10.16 9.21
CA ILE A 219 17.02 9.66 8.17
C ILE A 219 17.40 8.24 7.76
N ALA A 220 18.70 7.98 7.56
CA ALA A 220 19.16 6.64 7.22
C ALA A 220 18.91 5.62 8.34
N ILE A 221 19.12 6.04 9.58
CA ILE A 221 18.80 5.20 10.75
C ILE A 221 17.31 4.90 10.80
N HIS A 222 16.46 5.92 10.64
CA HIS A 222 15.01 5.75 10.61
C HIS A 222 14.55 4.81 9.50
N ASP A 223 15.05 4.98 8.29
CA ASP A 223 14.74 4.13 7.15
C ASP A 223 15.12 2.67 7.41
N ARG A 224 16.26 2.46 8.03
CA ARG A 224 16.68 1.11 8.39
C ARG A 224 15.76 0.49 9.43
N VAL A 225 15.42 1.23 10.48
CA VAL A 225 14.48 0.78 11.52
C VAL A 225 13.11 0.46 10.92
N LEU A 226 12.59 1.34 10.05
CA LEU A 226 11.32 1.12 9.36
C LEU A 226 11.39 -0.15 8.48
N THR A 227 12.45 -0.30 7.69
CA THR A 227 12.66 -1.50 6.85
C THR A 227 12.66 -2.78 7.67
N LEU A 228 13.39 -2.79 8.80
CA LEU A 228 13.44 -3.96 9.70
C LEU A 228 12.08 -4.27 10.33
N ASN A 229 11.34 -3.23 10.74
CA ASN A 229 10.00 -3.38 11.30
C ASN A 229 9.03 -3.98 10.26
N LEU A 230 8.97 -3.43 9.05
CA LEU A 230 8.14 -3.92 7.95
C LEU A 230 8.48 -5.38 7.58
N GLN A 231 9.75 -5.74 7.61
CA GLN A 231 10.19 -7.11 7.33
C GLN A 231 9.77 -8.07 8.45
N GLU A 232 9.90 -7.66 9.71
CA GLU A 232 9.48 -8.46 10.84
C GLU A 232 7.95 -8.69 10.85
N GLN A 233 7.16 -7.68 10.50
CA GLN A 233 5.71 -7.84 10.32
C GLN A 233 5.39 -8.94 9.29
N ARG A 234 6.06 -8.93 8.12
CA ARG A 234 5.87 -9.94 7.08
C ARG A 234 6.32 -11.33 7.52
N ARG A 235 7.45 -11.43 8.24
CA ARG A 235 7.93 -12.71 8.79
C ARG A 235 6.90 -13.31 9.73
N ARG A 236 6.41 -12.54 10.69
CA ARG A 236 5.37 -12.99 11.63
C ARG A 236 4.07 -13.40 10.92
N ALA A 237 3.64 -12.62 9.93
CA ALA A 237 2.45 -12.97 9.16
C ALA A 237 2.57 -14.32 8.41
N GLN A 238 3.81 -14.78 8.11
CA GLN A 238 4.07 -16.05 7.45
C GLN A 238 4.24 -17.23 8.44
N GLU A 239 4.82 -16.96 9.61
CA GLU A 239 5.07 -17.98 10.64
C GLU A 239 3.82 -18.30 11.47
N ASP A 240 2.90 -17.34 11.59
CA ASP A 240 1.62 -17.58 12.26
C ASP A 240 0.80 -18.62 11.48
N PRO A 241 0.19 -19.62 12.14
CA PRO A 241 -0.68 -20.57 11.48
C PRO A 241 -1.78 -19.84 10.71
N TRP A 242 -1.85 -20.09 9.39
CA TRP A 242 -2.89 -19.51 8.56
C TRP A 242 -4.21 -20.27 8.72
N THR A 243 -5.25 -19.60 9.19
CA THR A 243 -6.57 -20.17 9.42
C THR A 243 -7.65 -19.54 8.52
N GLY A 244 -7.25 -18.64 7.62
CA GLY A 244 -8.14 -17.95 6.68
C GLY A 244 -8.42 -18.75 5.41
N PRO A 245 -9.15 -18.14 4.46
CA PRO A 245 -9.32 -18.68 3.11
C PRO A 245 -7.98 -18.92 2.41
N PRO A 246 -7.92 -19.76 1.35
CA PRO A 246 -6.70 -19.97 0.57
C PRO A 246 -6.00 -18.66 0.22
N LEU A 247 -4.71 -18.55 0.58
CA LEU A 247 -3.89 -17.36 0.40
C LEU A 247 -2.79 -17.64 -0.64
N LEU A 248 -2.81 -16.89 -1.74
CA LEU A 248 -1.74 -16.85 -2.73
C LEU A 248 -0.92 -15.57 -2.53
N THR A 249 0.25 -15.67 -1.92
CA THR A 249 1.17 -14.53 -1.78
C THR A 249 2.16 -14.51 -2.95
N ILE A 250 2.20 -13.40 -3.66
CA ILE A 250 3.03 -13.17 -4.85
C ILE A 250 4.10 -12.14 -4.51
N ARG A 251 5.37 -12.49 -4.74
CA ARG A 251 6.53 -11.63 -4.45
C ARG A 251 7.34 -11.40 -5.73
N PRO A 252 7.18 -10.24 -6.39
CA PRO A 252 8.08 -9.83 -7.47
C PRO A 252 9.52 -9.71 -6.97
N ARG A 253 10.51 -10.01 -7.83
CA ARG A 253 11.95 -9.97 -7.48
C ARG A 253 12.51 -8.54 -7.47
N ILE A 254 11.93 -7.70 -6.64
CA ILE A 254 12.24 -6.27 -6.51
C ILE A 254 12.64 -5.88 -5.08
N GLY A 255 12.64 -6.83 -4.15
CA GLY A 255 12.88 -6.59 -2.72
C GLY A 255 14.25 -5.99 -2.39
N HIS A 256 15.25 -6.22 -3.25
CA HIS A 256 16.60 -5.67 -3.13
C HIS A 256 16.69 -4.16 -3.47
N LEU A 257 15.64 -3.58 -4.07
CA LEU A 257 15.59 -2.16 -4.41
C LEU A 257 14.94 -1.34 -3.30
N GLY A 258 15.39 -0.09 -3.15
CA GLY A 258 14.82 0.85 -2.20
C GLY A 258 13.41 1.33 -2.58
N GLY A 259 12.65 1.85 -1.61
CA GLY A 259 11.31 2.39 -1.83
C GLY A 259 11.27 3.73 -2.60
N TRP A 260 12.42 4.40 -2.78
CA TRP A 260 12.55 5.71 -3.42
C TRP A 260 13.24 5.65 -4.80
N VAL A 261 13.15 4.52 -5.49
CA VAL A 261 13.79 4.31 -6.81
C VAL A 261 12.79 4.66 -7.93
N PHE A 262 12.97 5.80 -8.58
CA PHE A 262 12.06 6.34 -9.60
C PHE A 262 12.43 5.96 -11.04
N ASP A 263 13.64 5.47 -11.28
CA ASP A 263 14.19 5.17 -12.62
C ASP A 263 14.01 3.71 -13.05
N ARG A 264 13.23 2.91 -12.33
CA ARG A 264 13.02 1.48 -12.57
C ARG A 264 11.57 1.11 -12.88
N THR A 265 10.75 2.07 -13.29
CA THR A 265 9.32 1.88 -13.57
C THR A 265 9.04 0.69 -14.48
N GLN A 266 9.74 0.59 -15.61
CA GLN A 266 9.51 -0.52 -16.55
C GLN A 266 9.88 -1.88 -15.94
N TYR A 267 10.98 -1.96 -15.20
CA TYR A 267 11.39 -3.17 -14.48
C TYR A 267 10.35 -3.60 -13.44
N PHE A 268 9.79 -2.67 -12.69
CA PHE A 268 8.74 -2.97 -11.71
C PHE A 268 7.47 -3.51 -12.38
N LEU A 269 7.04 -2.89 -13.50
CA LEU A 269 5.89 -3.36 -14.28
C LEU A 269 6.10 -4.80 -14.76
N GLU A 270 7.27 -5.09 -15.36
CA GLU A 270 7.60 -6.42 -15.91
C GLU A 270 7.69 -7.49 -14.83
N GLU A 271 8.35 -7.19 -13.71
CA GLU A 271 8.49 -8.14 -12.60
C GLU A 271 7.17 -8.42 -11.89
N GLY A 272 6.32 -7.40 -11.70
CA GLY A 272 4.97 -7.58 -11.18
C GLY A 272 4.14 -8.51 -12.06
N TYR A 273 4.17 -8.27 -13.37
CA TYR A 273 3.49 -9.12 -14.35
C TYR A 273 4.03 -10.56 -14.38
N ARG A 274 5.36 -10.71 -14.49
CA ARG A 274 6.01 -12.01 -14.57
C ARG A 274 5.73 -12.86 -13.33
N ALA A 275 5.93 -12.30 -12.14
CA ALA A 275 5.74 -13.01 -10.88
C ALA A 275 4.29 -13.45 -10.69
N THR A 276 3.34 -12.57 -11.03
CA THR A 276 1.92 -12.86 -10.89
C THR A 276 1.47 -13.93 -11.87
N ARG A 277 1.84 -13.81 -13.16
CA ARG A 277 1.52 -14.81 -14.17
C ARG A 277 2.07 -16.20 -13.82
N GLU A 278 3.31 -16.26 -13.32
CA GLU A 278 3.93 -17.52 -12.91
C GLU A 278 3.20 -18.14 -11.71
N ALA A 279 2.87 -17.33 -10.69
CA ALA A 279 2.16 -17.80 -9.50
C ALA A 279 0.75 -18.32 -9.82
N LEU A 280 0.01 -17.58 -10.67
CA LEU A 280 -1.34 -17.98 -11.09
C LEU A 280 -1.31 -19.29 -11.90
N ARG A 281 -0.34 -19.45 -12.82
CA ARG A 281 -0.17 -20.71 -13.56
C ARG A 281 0.09 -21.87 -12.62
N LYS A 282 1.03 -21.74 -11.66
CA LYS A 282 1.33 -22.80 -10.69
C LYS A 282 0.12 -23.15 -9.82
N ALA A 283 -0.64 -22.13 -9.39
CA ALA A 283 -1.86 -22.37 -8.62
C ALA A 283 -2.92 -23.12 -9.42
N ALA A 284 -3.06 -22.84 -10.71
CA ALA A 284 -4.01 -23.56 -11.60
C ALA A 284 -3.57 -25.01 -11.91
N GLU A 285 -2.26 -25.30 -11.91
CA GLU A 285 -1.72 -26.66 -12.11
C GLU A 285 -1.82 -27.54 -10.84
N ALA A 286 -1.97 -26.90 -9.66
CA ALA A 286 -2.06 -27.58 -8.38
C ALA A 286 -3.51 -27.83 -7.91
N ALA A 287 -4.50 -27.24 -8.59
CA ALA A 287 -5.94 -27.35 -8.29
C ALA A 287 -6.61 -28.47 -9.11
#